data_14859328a6b1ab57ed8d94403965bb4a
#
_entry.id   14859328a6b1ab57ed8d94403965bb4a
#
_cell.length_a   1.000
_cell.length_b   1.000
_cell.length_c   1.000
_cell.angle_alpha   90.00
_cell.angle_beta   90.00
_cell.angle_gamma   90.00
#
_symmetry.space_group_name_H-M   'P 1'
#
loop_
_entity.id
_entity.type
_entity.pdbx_description
1 polymer ?
#
loop_
_entity_poly.entity_id
_entity_poly.type
_entity_poly.pdbx_seq_one_letter_code
_entity_poly.pdbx_strand_id
1 'polypeptide(L)'
;MYKRQHVSGSLALLSYLGFLIGFGVKLPIFPLHTWLPDAHGEANAPVSMLLAGILLKMGGYALLRFNVQILPEVHLQIAPALIILGIINIIYGALNAFAQDNVKRRIACSSVSHMGFVLLGIGAVDALGISGAMLQMISHGLIAAAMFFVTGSFYERTNTLSIPNMGGLAKVLPLSLIHI
;
A
#
# COMPACT_ATOMS: atom_id res chain seq x y z
N MET A 1 29.33 9.65 13.82
CA MET A 1 29.40 10.16 12.42
C MET A 1 29.90 9.01 11.55
N TYR A 2 29.00 8.21 10.94
CA TYR A 2 29.38 7.10 10.08
C TYR A 2 29.98 7.66 8.79
N LYS A 3 31.25 7.32 8.50
CA LYS A 3 31.86 7.62 7.18
C LYS A 3 31.00 6.94 6.11
N ARG A 4 30.44 7.72 5.18
CA ARG A 4 29.81 7.17 3.96
C ARG A 4 30.85 6.32 3.27
N GLN A 5 30.70 5.01 3.30
CA GLN A 5 31.56 4.14 2.49
C GLN A 5 31.21 4.39 1.02
N HIS A 6 32.20 4.73 0.22
CA HIS A 6 32.04 4.80 -1.23
C HIS A 6 31.85 3.37 -1.77
N VAL A 7 30.60 3.00 -1.95
CA VAL A 7 30.25 1.74 -2.61
C VAL A 7 30.43 1.94 -4.11
N SER A 8 31.06 0.99 -4.80
CA SER A 8 31.19 1.07 -6.27
C SER A 8 29.82 1.24 -6.93
N GLY A 9 29.72 2.05 -7.98
CA GLY A 9 28.45 2.41 -8.59
C GLY A 9 27.58 1.21 -8.99
N SER A 10 28.20 0.15 -9.52
CA SER A 10 27.49 -1.09 -9.89
C SER A 10 26.95 -1.84 -8.68
N LEU A 11 27.70 -1.92 -7.59
CA LEU A 11 27.26 -2.57 -6.36
C LEU A 11 26.15 -1.76 -5.67
N ALA A 12 26.25 -0.42 -5.68
CA ALA A 12 25.21 0.47 -5.18
C ALA A 12 23.90 0.30 -5.94
N LEU A 13 23.95 0.23 -7.27
CA LEU A 13 22.78 -0.02 -8.11
C LEU A 13 22.15 -1.39 -7.84
N LEU A 14 22.97 -2.44 -7.76
CA LEU A 14 22.49 -3.79 -7.48
C LEU A 14 21.83 -3.86 -6.09
N SER A 15 22.43 -3.24 -5.08
CA SER A 15 21.87 -3.17 -3.73
C SER A 15 20.55 -2.38 -3.71
N TYR A 16 20.49 -1.25 -4.43
CA TYR A 16 19.28 -0.45 -4.54
C TYR A 16 18.11 -1.26 -5.15
N LEU A 17 18.39 -1.96 -6.26
CA LEU A 17 17.37 -2.81 -6.92
C LEU A 17 16.95 -3.98 -6.03
N GLY A 18 17.87 -4.60 -5.33
CA GLY A 18 17.56 -5.66 -4.37
C GLY A 18 16.63 -5.18 -3.25
N PHE A 19 16.93 -4.02 -2.65
CA PHE A 19 16.06 -3.40 -1.64
C PHE A 19 14.72 -2.98 -2.25
N LEU A 20 14.71 -2.40 -3.45
CA LEU A 20 13.48 -1.98 -4.13
C LEU A 20 12.56 -3.18 -4.38
N ILE A 21 13.07 -4.30 -4.85
CA ILE A 21 12.30 -5.53 -5.06
C ILE A 21 11.80 -6.07 -3.72
N GLY A 22 12.68 -6.24 -2.74
CA GLY A 22 12.31 -6.80 -1.42
C GLY A 22 11.26 -5.98 -0.69
N PHE A 23 11.43 -4.65 -0.65
CA PHE A 23 10.45 -3.76 -0.02
C PHE A 23 9.24 -3.50 -0.91
N GLY A 24 9.40 -3.58 -2.23
CA GLY A 24 8.35 -3.47 -3.23
C GLY A 24 7.32 -4.59 -3.17
N VAL A 25 7.71 -5.79 -2.75
CA VAL A 25 6.76 -6.86 -2.42
C VAL A 25 5.86 -6.42 -1.26
N LYS A 26 6.44 -5.87 -0.19
CA LYS A 26 5.67 -5.41 0.99
C LYS A 26 4.85 -4.17 0.72
N LEU A 27 5.36 -3.20 -0.03
CA LEU A 27 4.66 -1.97 -0.42
C LEU A 27 3.67 -2.18 -1.57
N PRO A 28 3.28 -3.34 -1.93
CA PRO A 28 2.67 -3.91 -3.13
C PRO A 28 2.86 -3.07 -4.41
N ILE A 29 4.09 -3.00 -4.89
CA ILE A 29 4.43 -2.32 -6.16
C ILE A 29 4.06 -3.26 -7.33
N PHE A 30 3.47 -2.71 -8.40
CA PHE A 30 3.28 -3.46 -9.64
C PHE A 30 4.63 -3.94 -10.23
N PRO A 31 4.76 -5.21 -10.65
CA PRO A 31 3.77 -6.30 -10.64
C PRO A 31 3.77 -7.17 -9.36
N LEU A 32 4.52 -6.82 -8.32
CA LEU A 32 4.75 -7.63 -7.11
C LEU A 32 3.58 -7.60 -6.09
N HIS A 33 2.43 -7.05 -6.45
CA HIS A 33 1.28 -6.79 -5.58
C HIS A 33 0.24 -7.93 -5.53
N THR A 34 0.36 -8.93 -6.39
CA THR A 34 -0.70 -9.93 -6.65
C THR A 34 -1.06 -10.78 -5.42
N TRP A 35 -0.14 -10.94 -4.48
CA TRP A 35 -0.37 -11.66 -3.23
C TRP A 35 -1.36 -10.97 -2.29
N LEU A 36 -1.48 -9.64 -2.37
CA LEU A 36 -2.19 -8.82 -1.38
C LEU A 36 -3.71 -9.05 -1.37
N PRO A 37 -4.43 -9.07 -2.51
CA PRO A 37 -5.86 -9.32 -2.53
C PRO A 37 -6.22 -10.73 -2.04
N ASP A 38 -5.41 -11.72 -2.33
CA ASP A 38 -5.64 -13.11 -1.89
C ASP A 38 -5.38 -13.24 -0.38
N ALA A 39 -4.27 -12.67 0.12
CA ALA A 39 -3.98 -12.65 1.55
C ALA A 39 -5.10 -11.99 2.38
N HIS A 40 -5.64 -10.86 1.92
CA HIS A 40 -6.76 -10.20 2.59
C HIS A 40 -8.08 -10.95 2.43
N GLY A 41 -8.28 -11.62 1.29
CA GLY A 41 -9.47 -12.43 1.03
C GLY A 41 -9.65 -13.55 2.05
N GLU A 42 -8.56 -14.25 2.33
CA GLU A 42 -8.54 -15.43 3.22
C GLU A 42 -8.35 -15.06 4.72
N ALA A 43 -7.65 -13.95 5.01
CA ALA A 43 -7.34 -13.57 6.38
C ALA A 43 -8.58 -13.14 7.17
N ASN A 44 -8.58 -13.40 8.48
CA ASN A 44 -9.56 -12.84 9.41
C ASN A 44 -9.44 -11.31 9.49
N ALA A 45 -10.53 -10.62 9.87
CA ALA A 45 -10.56 -9.16 9.92
C ALA A 45 -9.42 -8.54 10.76
N PRO A 46 -9.11 -8.99 12.00
CA PRO A 46 -7.99 -8.45 12.77
C PRO A 46 -6.63 -8.59 12.08
N VAL A 47 -6.39 -9.72 11.42
CA VAL A 47 -5.15 -9.94 10.67
C VAL A 47 -5.07 -8.99 9.47
N SER A 48 -6.16 -8.80 8.74
CA SER A 48 -6.24 -7.84 7.63
C SER A 48 -6.02 -6.39 8.11
N MET A 49 -6.52 -6.03 9.30
CA MET A 49 -6.28 -4.70 9.90
C MET A 49 -4.79 -4.47 10.17
N LEU A 50 -4.09 -5.44 10.77
CA LEU A 50 -2.64 -5.34 11.03
C LEU A 50 -1.83 -5.32 9.74
N LEU A 51 -2.20 -6.16 8.78
CA LEU A 51 -1.53 -6.25 7.48
C LEU A 51 -1.64 -4.91 6.72
N ALA A 52 -2.86 -4.37 6.61
CA ALA A 52 -3.10 -3.11 5.94
C ALA A 52 -2.64 -1.90 6.75
N GLY A 53 -2.84 -1.90 8.07
CA GLY A 53 -2.50 -0.77 8.94
C GLY A 53 -1.00 -0.54 9.10
N ILE A 54 -0.22 -1.60 9.29
CA ILE A 54 1.19 -1.51 9.69
C ILE A 54 2.13 -2.15 8.66
N LEU A 55 1.89 -3.41 8.27
CA LEU A 55 2.86 -4.20 7.50
C LEU A 55 3.22 -3.58 6.14
N LEU A 56 2.24 -3.06 5.41
CA LEU A 56 2.49 -2.40 4.13
C LEU A 56 3.39 -1.17 4.28
N LYS A 57 3.19 -0.40 5.36
CA LYS A 57 3.94 0.85 5.62
C LYS A 57 5.39 0.59 5.99
N MET A 58 5.69 -0.57 6.56
CA MET A 58 7.08 -0.98 6.81
C MET A 58 7.88 -1.05 5.51
N GLY A 59 7.27 -1.48 4.38
CA GLY A 59 7.90 -1.46 3.05
C GLY A 59 8.23 -0.03 2.60
N GLY A 60 7.27 0.90 2.68
CA GLY A 60 7.49 2.30 2.32
C GLY A 60 8.52 3.00 3.22
N TYR A 61 8.44 2.77 4.54
CA TYR A 61 9.43 3.29 5.49
C TYR A 61 10.84 2.73 5.19
N ALA A 62 10.95 1.45 4.88
CA ALA A 62 12.22 0.84 4.53
C ALA A 62 12.80 1.43 3.24
N LEU A 63 11.98 1.69 2.21
CA LEU A 63 12.42 2.40 0.99
C LEU A 63 12.99 3.79 1.33
N LEU A 64 12.33 4.55 2.19
CA LEU A 64 12.83 5.86 2.62
C LEU A 64 14.17 5.75 3.36
N ARG A 65 14.32 4.76 4.26
CA ARG A 65 15.53 4.62 5.09
C ARG A 65 16.70 4.04 4.31
N PHE A 66 16.49 3.03 3.48
CA PHE A 66 17.56 2.34 2.78
C PHE A 66 17.81 2.91 1.38
N ASN A 67 16.79 3.07 0.57
CA ASN A 67 16.97 3.51 -0.82
C ASN A 67 17.24 5.02 -0.91
N VAL A 68 16.47 5.85 -0.20
CA VAL A 68 16.62 7.31 -0.29
C VAL A 68 17.79 7.81 0.55
N GLN A 69 17.89 7.40 1.82
CA GLN A 69 18.87 7.98 2.73
C GLN A 69 20.28 7.37 2.60
N ILE A 70 20.40 6.07 2.31
CA ILE A 70 21.71 5.40 2.19
C ILE A 70 22.28 5.52 0.79
N LEU A 71 21.42 5.42 -0.24
CA LEU A 71 21.83 5.41 -1.67
C LEU A 71 21.21 6.58 -2.45
N PRO A 72 21.42 7.85 -2.03
CA PRO A 72 20.74 8.99 -2.63
C PRO A 72 21.13 9.23 -4.09
N GLU A 73 22.38 8.96 -4.48
CA GLU A 73 22.85 9.15 -5.87
C GLU A 73 22.15 8.18 -6.83
N VAL A 74 22.01 6.91 -6.43
CA VAL A 74 21.29 5.91 -7.22
C VAL A 74 19.79 6.20 -7.21
N HIS A 75 19.27 6.70 -6.09
CA HIS A 75 17.87 7.07 -5.98
C HIS A 75 17.49 8.16 -6.99
N LEU A 76 18.31 9.19 -7.16
CA LEU A 76 18.11 10.24 -8.17
C LEU A 76 18.02 9.68 -9.59
N GLN A 77 18.80 8.66 -9.91
CA GLN A 77 18.78 8.02 -11.23
C GLN A 77 17.51 7.19 -11.46
N ILE A 78 17.01 6.53 -10.41
CA ILE A 78 15.85 5.63 -10.49
C ILE A 78 14.53 6.35 -10.20
N ALA A 79 14.56 7.54 -9.63
CA ALA A 79 13.38 8.32 -9.26
C ALA A 79 12.33 8.45 -10.38
N PRO A 80 12.67 8.73 -11.66
CA PRO A 80 11.68 8.76 -12.73
C PRO A 80 10.95 7.43 -12.92
N ALA A 81 11.67 6.30 -12.77
CA ALA A 81 11.05 4.97 -12.86
C ALA A 81 10.09 4.72 -11.70
N LEU A 82 10.40 5.20 -10.48
CA LEU A 82 9.48 5.11 -9.34
C LEU A 82 8.20 5.91 -9.55
N ILE A 83 8.30 7.10 -10.18
CA ILE A 83 7.13 7.91 -10.55
C ILE A 83 6.23 7.13 -11.51
N ILE A 84 6.82 6.55 -12.57
CA ILE A 84 6.07 5.75 -13.55
C ILE A 84 5.40 4.55 -12.89
N LEU A 85 6.13 3.80 -12.06
CA LEU A 85 5.57 2.69 -11.30
C LEU A 85 4.45 3.15 -10.35
N GLY A 86 4.60 4.30 -9.71
CA GLY A 86 3.58 4.92 -8.87
C GLY A 86 2.29 5.22 -9.65
N ILE A 87 2.41 5.80 -10.84
CA ILE A 87 1.27 6.07 -11.72
C ILE A 87 0.57 4.78 -12.14
N ILE A 88 1.35 3.77 -12.55
CA ILE A 88 0.81 2.45 -12.90
C ILE A 88 0.04 1.85 -11.73
N ASN A 89 0.62 1.88 -10.51
CA ASN A 89 -0.05 1.40 -9.30
C ASN A 89 -1.38 2.11 -9.05
N ILE A 90 -1.41 3.44 -9.19
CA ILE A 90 -2.62 4.23 -8.95
C ILE A 90 -3.73 3.80 -9.91
N ILE A 91 -3.44 3.81 -11.20
CA ILE A 91 -4.44 3.53 -12.23
C ILE A 91 -4.87 2.07 -12.19
N TYR A 92 -3.89 1.15 -12.22
CA TYR A 92 -4.16 -0.28 -12.22
C TYR A 92 -4.86 -0.72 -10.92
N GLY A 93 -4.38 -0.26 -9.76
CA GLY A 93 -4.97 -0.61 -8.46
C GLY A 93 -6.42 -0.12 -8.34
N ALA A 94 -6.72 1.09 -8.83
CA ALA A 94 -8.07 1.64 -8.83
C ALA A 94 -9.01 0.84 -9.76
N LEU A 95 -8.60 0.58 -10.99
CA LEU A 95 -9.39 -0.21 -11.94
C LEU A 95 -9.65 -1.62 -11.43
N ASN A 96 -8.61 -2.27 -10.87
CA ASN A 96 -8.75 -3.59 -10.30
C ASN A 96 -9.67 -3.60 -9.07
N ALA A 97 -9.67 -2.55 -8.24
CA ALA A 97 -10.59 -2.42 -7.11
C ALA A 97 -12.04 -2.34 -7.58
N PHE A 98 -12.33 -1.59 -8.65
CA PHE A 98 -13.69 -1.52 -9.21
C PHE A 98 -14.19 -2.85 -9.76
N ALA A 99 -13.30 -3.69 -10.28
CA ALA A 99 -13.63 -4.99 -10.84
C ALA A 99 -13.90 -6.09 -9.79
N GLN A 100 -13.66 -5.83 -8.50
CA GLN A 100 -13.83 -6.84 -7.45
C GLN A 100 -15.28 -6.89 -6.94
N ASP A 101 -15.85 -8.09 -6.86
CA ASP A 101 -17.16 -8.35 -6.25
C ASP A 101 -17.08 -8.63 -4.73
N ASN A 102 -15.89 -8.95 -4.23
CA ASN A 102 -15.65 -9.19 -2.81
C ASN A 102 -15.14 -7.92 -2.13
N VAL A 103 -15.82 -7.48 -1.05
CA VAL A 103 -15.48 -6.24 -0.33
C VAL A 103 -14.05 -6.23 0.19
N LYS A 104 -13.56 -7.31 0.80
CA LYS A 104 -12.17 -7.39 1.29
C LYS A 104 -11.16 -7.25 0.16
N ARG A 105 -11.38 -7.95 -0.96
CA ARG A 105 -10.51 -7.85 -2.14
C ARG A 105 -10.55 -6.45 -2.75
N ARG A 106 -11.72 -5.80 -2.77
CA ARG A 106 -11.87 -4.42 -3.23
C ARG A 106 -11.04 -3.45 -2.41
N ILE A 107 -11.11 -3.54 -1.07
CA ILE A 107 -10.31 -2.72 -0.16
C ILE A 107 -8.80 -3.02 -0.33
N ALA A 108 -8.42 -4.28 -0.49
CA ALA A 108 -7.03 -4.66 -0.73
C ALA A 108 -6.49 -4.07 -2.05
N CYS A 109 -7.23 -4.15 -3.14
CA CYS A 109 -6.84 -3.56 -4.43
C CYS A 109 -6.78 -2.02 -4.35
N SER A 110 -7.68 -1.37 -3.60
CA SER A 110 -7.58 0.08 -3.37
C SER A 110 -6.30 0.45 -2.63
N SER A 111 -5.82 -0.41 -1.72
CA SER A 111 -4.54 -0.20 -1.03
C SER A 111 -3.35 -0.20 -1.99
N VAL A 112 -3.37 -1.01 -3.05
CA VAL A 112 -2.34 -0.96 -4.11
C VAL A 112 -2.31 0.42 -4.77
N SER A 113 -3.49 0.96 -5.09
CA SER A 113 -3.61 2.32 -5.66
C SER A 113 -3.06 3.37 -4.69
N HIS A 114 -3.44 3.33 -3.42
CA HIS A 114 -2.96 4.28 -2.41
C HIS A 114 -1.45 4.21 -2.16
N MET A 115 -0.85 3.03 -2.24
CA MET A 115 0.62 2.90 -2.15
C MET A 115 1.33 3.46 -3.38
N GLY A 116 0.66 3.60 -4.52
CA GLY A 116 1.17 4.32 -5.67
C GLY A 116 1.47 5.80 -5.37
N PHE A 117 0.65 6.48 -4.57
CA PHE A 117 0.94 7.85 -4.12
C PHE A 117 2.18 7.93 -3.23
N VAL A 118 2.43 6.91 -2.41
CA VAL A 118 3.66 6.81 -1.63
C VAL A 118 4.88 6.72 -2.54
N LEU A 119 4.81 5.90 -3.61
CA LEU A 119 5.89 5.80 -4.60
C LEU A 119 6.12 7.12 -5.35
N LEU A 120 5.04 7.82 -5.73
CA LEU A 120 5.14 9.14 -6.34
C LEU A 120 5.86 10.13 -5.43
N GLY A 121 5.47 10.18 -4.14
CA GLY A 121 6.11 11.06 -3.18
C GLY A 121 7.57 10.74 -2.94
N ILE A 122 7.94 9.44 -2.91
CA ILE A 122 9.34 8.99 -2.82
C ILE A 122 10.12 9.38 -4.09
N GLY A 123 9.51 9.21 -5.27
CA GLY A 123 10.12 9.52 -6.56
C GLY A 123 10.23 11.01 -6.87
N ALA A 124 9.45 11.88 -6.20
CA ALA A 124 9.52 13.33 -6.40
C ALA A 124 10.85 13.95 -5.94
N VAL A 125 11.60 13.27 -5.08
CA VAL A 125 12.95 13.66 -4.61
C VAL A 125 12.98 15.04 -3.95
N ASP A 126 11.88 15.49 -3.42
CA ASP A 126 11.75 16.74 -2.67
C ASP A 126 11.20 16.52 -1.25
N ALA A 127 11.36 17.52 -0.39
CA ALA A 127 10.89 17.44 1.00
C ALA A 127 9.35 17.36 1.09
N LEU A 128 8.64 17.99 0.17
CA LEU A 128 7.18 17.98 0.13
C LEU A 128 6.66 16.60 -0.28
N GLY A 129 7.25 15.98 -1.31
CA GLY A 129 6.93 14.64 -1.76
C GLY A 129 7.16 13.59 -0.68
N ILE A 130 8.31 13.64 0.01
CA ILE A 130 8.62 12.73 1.12
C ILE A 130 7.62 12.91 2.27
N SER A 131 7.31 14.16 2.64
CA SER A 131 6.32 14.45 3.69
C SER A 131 4.92 13.97 3.30
N GLY A 132 4.53 14.15 2.04
CA GLY A 132 3.29 13.62 1.48
C GLY A 132 3.23 12.09 1.50
N ALA A 133 4.32 11.41 1.13
CA ALA A 133 4.42 9.95 1.22
C ALA A 133 4.25 9.45 2.65
N MET A 134 4.89 10.10 3.63
CA MET A 134 4.75 9.75 5.04
C MET A 134 3.32 9.97 5.55
N LEU A 135 2.72 11.12 5.23
CA LEU A 135 1.33 11.41 5.58
C LEU A 135 0.37 10.39 4.95
N GLN A 136 0.58 10.04 3.70
CA GLN A 136 -0.21 9.02 3.00
C GLN A 136 -0.09 7.65 3.67
N MET A 137 1.09 7.25 4.12
CA MET A 137 1.27 5.99 4.85
C MET A 137 0.49 5.98 6.17
N ILE A 138 0.52 7.07 6.94
CA ILE A 138 -0.19 7.16 8.22
C ILE A 138 -1.70 7.16 7.99
N SER A 139 -2.21 8.06 7.17
CA SER A 139 -3.65 8.21 6.90
C SER A 139 -4.26 6.95 6.31
N HIS A 140 -3.61 6.37 5.28
CA HIS A 140 -4.06 5.09 4.72
C HIS A 140 -4.01 3.95 5.76
N GLY A 141 -3.03 3.94 6.67
CA GLY A 141 -2.95 2.95 7.75
C GLY A 141 -4.19 2.94 8.62
N LEU A 142 -4.62 4.11 9.06
CA LEU A 142 -5.81 4.28 9.88
C LEU A 142 -7.09 3.95 9.10
N ILE A 143 -7.23 4.50 7.90
CA ILE A 143 -8.42 4.30 7.05
C ILE A 143 -8.58 2.82 6.68
N ALA A 144 -7.52 2.17 6.20
CA ALA A 144 -7.60 0.77 5.79
C ALA A 144 -7.90 -0.16 6.97
N ALA A 145 -7.29 0.07 8.15
CA ALA A 145 -7.61 -0.70 9.34
C ALA A 145 -9.09 -0.54 9.73
N ALA A 146 -9.62 0.69 9.72
CA ALA A 146 -11.03 0.96 9.99
C ALA A 146 -11.96 0.28 8.96
N MET A 147 -11.62 0.33 7.67
CA MET A 147 -12.40 -0.32 6.60
C MET A 147 -12.44 -1.84 6.76
N PHE A 148 -11.32 -2.48 7.12
CA PHE A 148 -11.30 -3.93 7.39
C PHE A 148 -12.05 -4.28 8.67
N PHE A 149 -12.01 -3.43 9.70
CA PHE A 149 -12.82 -3.61 10.90
C PHE A 149 -14.32 -3.59 10.59
N VAL A 150 -14.78 -2.57 9.87
CA VAL A 150 -16.19 -2.45 9.46
C VAL A 150 -16.61 -3.64 8.59
N THR A 151 -15.76 -4.05 7.64
CA THR A 151 -16.02 -5.21 6.77
C THR A 151 -16.11 -6.51 7.58
N GLY A 152 -15.25 -6.68 8.60
CA GLY A 152 -15.34 -7.81 9.53
C GLY A 152 -16.66 -7.84 10.29
N SER A 153 -17.08 -6.69 10.83
CA SER A 153 -18.36 -6.55 11.53
C SER A 153 -19.58 -6.81 10.63
N PHE A 154 -19.48 -6.47 9.33
CA PHE A 154 -20.50 -6.85 8.35
C PHE A 154 -20.55 -8.35 8.13
N TYR A 155 -19.39 -8.97 7.94
CA TYR A 155 -19.31 -10.40 7.70
C TYR A 155 -19.88 -11.22 8.87
N GLU A 156 -19.58 -10.84 10.10
CA GLU A 156 -20.11 -11.51 11.30
C GLU A 156 -21.66 -11.48 11.38
N ARG A 157 -22.29 -10.47 10.80
CA ARG A 157 -23.75 -10.31 10.84
C ARG A 157 -24.47 -10.85 9.59
N THR A 158 -23.82 -10.79 8.44
CA THR A 158 -24.45 -11.13 7.15
C THR A 158 -23.95 -12.44 6.56
N ASN A 159 -22.82 -12.97 7.05
CA ASN A 159 -22.12 -14.14 6.53
C ASN A 159 -21.80 -14.06 5.03
N THR A 160 -21.75 -12.83 4.46
CA THR A 160 -21.41 -12.62 3.06
C THR A 160 -20.41 -11.47 2.89
N LEU A 161 -19.51 -11.60 1.92
CA LEU A 161 -18.58 -10.55 1.47
C LEU A 161 -18.86 -10.12 0.03
N SER A 162 -19.88 -10.72 -0.59
CA SER A 162 -20.27 -10.44 -1.97
C SER A 162 -21.09 -9.14 -2.04
N ILE A 163 -20.57 -8.15 -2.78
CA ILE A 163 -21.21 -6.83 -2.93
C ILE A 163 -22.60 -6.92 -3.55
N PRO A 164 -22.83 -7.72 -4.61
CA PRO A 164 -24.17 -7.89 -5.17
C PRO A 164 -25.23 -8.37 -4.16
N ASN A 165 -24.81 -9.13 -3.15
CA ASN A 165 -25.69 -9.68 -2.12
C ASN A 165 -25.86 -8.76 -0.89
N MET A 166 -25.18 -7.61 -0.87
CA MET A 166 -25.20 -6.65 0.24
C MET A 166 -26.29 -5.55 0.07
N GLY A 167 -27.50 -5.93 -0.30
CA GLY A 167 -28.64 -5.00 -0.35
C GLY A 167 -29.23 -4.69 1.03
N GLY A 168 -29.69 -3.45 1.26
CA GLY A 168 -30.46 -3.07 2.45
C GLY A 168 -29.69 -2.98 3.77
N LEU A 169 -28.38 -2.82 3.74
CA LEU A 169 -27.49 -2.74 4.92
C LEU A 169 -27.89 -1.66 5.93
N ALA A 170 -28.54 -0.58 5.47
CA ALA A 170 -29.04 0.49 6.34
C ALA A 170 -30.00 0.00 7.44
N LYS A 171 -30.76 -1.06 7.17
CA LYS A 171 -31.69 -1.64 8.14
C LYS A 171 -31.00 -2.51 9.19
N VAL A 172 -29.87 -3.13 8.81
CA VAL A 172 -29.13 -4.09 9.66
C VAL A 172 -28.02 -3.40 10.47
N LEU A 173 -27.43 -2.34 9.93
CA LEU A 173 -26.26 -1.66 10.49
C LEU A 173 -26.37 -0.13 10.39
N PRO A 174 -27.39 0.50 11.00
CA PRO A 174 -27.63 1.94 10.84
C PRO A 174 -26.46 2.81 11.32
N LEU A 175 -25.83 2.47 12.45
CA LEU A 175 -24.72 3.25 13.02
C LEU A 175 -23.43 3.13 12.20
N SER A 176 -23.14 1.96 11.65
CA SER A 176 -21.94 1.76 10.83
C SER A 176 -22.02 2.50 9.49
N LEU A 177 -23.21 2.69 8.94
CA LEU A 177 -23.43 3.42 7.68
C LEU A 177 -23.34 4.94 7.86
N ILE A 178 -23.68 5.47 9.03
CA ILE A 178 -23.52 6.89 9.34
C ILE A 178 -22.04 7.30 9.32
N HIS A 179 -21.13 6.39 9.69
CA HIS A 179 -19.68 6.65 9.73
C HIS A 179 -18.97 6.43 8.38
N ILE A 180 -19.62 5.83 7.41
CA ILE A 180 -19.09 5.57 6.06
C ILE A 180 -19.58 6.63 5.08
#